data_204c1443b9879caada7c28f7978e15ff
#
_entry.id   204c1443b9879caada7c28f7978e15ff
#
_cell.length_a   1.000
_cell.length_b   1.000
_cell.length_c   1.000
_cell.angle_alpha   90.00
_cell.angle_beta   90.00
_cell.angle_gamma   90.00
#
_symmetry.space_group_name_H-M   'P 1'
#
loop_
_entity.id
_entity.type
_entity.pdbx_description
1 polymer ?
#
loop_
_entity_poly.entity_id
_entity_poly.type
_entity_poly.pdbx_seq_one_letter_code
_entity_poly.pdbx_strand_id
1 'polypeptide(L)'
;MCVCSRKRCVTASRIFKAIDEKVAMKSPQKSRFGKLVTYLLDPQGKKKTRVGEVAITNCVSTDTTWAVREIAATQWLNTRAKSARTYHLIISLKDGANPDAQTLRMIEKRFCKELGYAEHQRISVVHHDTDNVHIHVAINKIHPTTFTIHNPGCDYKILKICSSILRTHLQMCVSSRKR
;
A
#
# COMPACT_ATOMS: atom_id res chain seq x y z
N MET A 1 10.95 -32.04 7.76
CA MET A 1 11.95 -31.15 8.39
C MET A 1 12.08 -29.90 7.51
N CYS A 2 11.45 -28.79 7.91
CA CYS A 2 11.55 -27.53 7.17
C CYS A 2 12.74 -26.74 7.71
N VAL A 3 13.82 -26.70 6.98
CA VAL A 3 15.00 -25.87 7.31
C VAL A 3 14.64 -24.42 7.06
N CYS A 4 14.17 -23.72 8.10
CA CYS A 4 13.92 -22.30 8.02
C CYS A 4 15.26 -21.56 8.09
N SER A 5 15.72 -21.05 6.95
CA SER A 5 16.96 -20.29 6.83
C SER A 5 16.98 -19.15 7.85
N ARG A 6 18.01 -19.09 8.70
CA ARG A 6 18.24 -18.04 9.73
C ARG A 6 18.15 -16.60 9.19
N LYS A 7 18.38 -16.41 7.89
CA LYS A 7 18.28 -15.10 7.21
C LYS A 7 16.87 -14.52 7.19
N ARG A 8 15.79 -15.33 7.07
CA ARG A 8 14.40 -14.87 7.07
C ARG A 8 13.93 -14.38 8.43
N CYS A 9 14.43 -14.99 9.51
CA CYS A 9 14.05 -14.60 10.87
C CYS A 9 14.65 -13.24 11.28
N VAL A 10 15.86 -12.93 10.81
CA VAL A 10 16.52 -11.64 11.06
C VAL A 10 15.81 -10.50 10.33
N THR A 11 15.31 -10.76 9.11
CA THR A 11 14.61 -9.77 8.29
C THR A 11 13.27 -9.38 8.93
N ALA A 12 12.50 -10.36 9.42
CA ALA A 12 11.25 -10.09 10.13
C ALA A 12 11.49 -9.22 11.38
N SER A 13 12.48 -9.51 12.20
CA SER A 13 12.80 -8.74 13.41
C SER A 13 13.23 -7.28 13.11
N ARG A 14 13.89 -7.03 11.97
CA ARG A 14 14.28 -5.67 11.53
C ARG A 14 13.11 -4.87 10.98
N ILE A 15 12.18 -5.52 10.27
CA ILE A 15 10.94 -4.89 9.77
C ILE A 15 10.12 -4.30 10.93
N PHE A 16 10.18 -4.92 12.11
CA PHE A 16 9.48 -4.46 13.30
C PHE A 16 9.93 -3.13 13.85
N LYS A 17 11.25 -2.92 13.92
CA LYS A 17 11.82 -1.63 14.30
C LYS A 17 11.58 -0.57 13.22
N ALA A 18 11.25 -1.01 12.01
CA ALA A 18 11.16 -0.18 10.83
C ALA A 18 9.77 0.39 10.54
N ILE A 19 8.71 -0.14 11.17
CA ILE A 19 7.38 0.51 11.09
C ILE A 19 7.33 1.58 12.17
N ASP A 20 8.10 2.65 11.98
CA ASP A 20 8.12 3.78 12.87
C ASP A 20 7.15 4.87 12.37
N GLU A 21 6.57 5.57 13.29
CA GLU A 21 5.58 6.64 13.39
C GLU A 21 5.19 7.48 12.14
N LYS A 22 5.79 7.30 10.96
CA LYS A 22 5.51 8.13 9.78
C LYS A 22 4.78 7.39 8.68
N VAL A 23 3.55 6.94 8.96
CA VAL A 23 2.61 6.72 7.85
C VAL A 23 2.17 8.10 7.37
N ALA A 24 2.84 8.59 6.35
CA ALA A 24 2.54 9.90 5.80
C ALA A 24 1.35 9.79 4.85
N MET A 25 0.27 10.45 5.20
CA MET A 25 -0.88 10.62 4.32
C MET A 25 -0.69 11.91 3.53
N LYS A 26 -0.60 11.77 2.22
CA LYS A 26 -0.87 12.88 1.31
C LYS A 26 -2.14 12.51 0.55
N SER A 27 -3.26 13.13 0.90
CA SER A 27 -4.41 13.20 0.01
C SER A 27 -4.14 14.35 -0.97
N PRO A 28 -3.67 14.07 -2.19
CA PRO A 28 -3.51 15.14 -3.17
C PRO A 28 -4.92 15.54 -3.59
N GLN A 29 -5.29 16.75 -3.24
CA GLN A 29 -6.48 17.37 -3.76
C GLN A 29 -6.45 17.31 -5.29
N LYS A 30 -7.46 16.69 -5.90
CA LYS A 30 -7.73 16.71 -7.34
C LYS A 30 -6.80 15.95 -8.28
N SER A 31 -5.95 15.03 -7.87
CA SER A 31 -5.24 14.23 -8.86
C SER A 31 -6.17 13.17 -9.48
N ARG A 32 -6.22 13.12 -10.81
CA ARG A 32 -6.84 12.01 -11.53
C ARG A 32 -6.04 10.76 -11.25
N PHE A 33 -6.71 9.62 -11.02
CA PHE A 33 -6.06 8.35 -10.68
C PHE A 33 -4.88 8.02 -11.62
N GLY A 34 -5.09 8.13 -12.92
CA GLY A 34 -4.05 7.89 -13.92
C GLY A 34 -2.80 8.77 -13.75
N LYS A 35 -2.97 10.06 -13.44
CA LYS A 35 -1.82 10.95 -13.19
C LYS A 35 -1.02 10.53 -11.96
N LEU A 36 -1.70 10.04 -10.91
CA LEU A 36 -1.02 9.50 -9.73
C LEU A 36 -0.22 8.24 -10.09
N VAL A 37 -0.84 7.29 -10.79
CA VAL A 37 -0.16 6.05 -11.20
C VAL A 37 1.04 6.34 -12.10
N THR A 38 0.89 7.23 -13.10
CA THR A 38 2.02 7.65 -13.95
C THR A 38 3.16 8.23 -13.10
N TYR A 39 2.84 9.07 -12.13
CA TYR A 39 3.84 9.63 -11.21
C TYR A 39 4.54 8.54 -10.36
N LEU A 40 3.80 7.51 -9.92
CA LEU A 40 4.36 6.41 -9.13
C LEU A 40 5.25 5.49 -9.96
N LEU A 41 4.92 5.29 -11.24
CA LEU A 41 5.68 4.42 -12.14
C LEU A 41 6.90 5.10 -12.75
N ASP A 42 6.87 6.43 -12.90
CA ASP A 42 7.97 7.22 -13.44
C ASP A 42 8.20 8.49 -12.59
N PRO A 43 8.80 8.33 -11.42
CA PRO A 43 9.12 9.46 -10.58
C PRO A 43 10.24 10.31 -11.21
N GLN A 44 9.88 11.19 -12.12
CA GLN A 44 10.74 12.22 -12.74
C GLN A 44 11.90 11.73 -13.62
N GLY A 45 11.81 10.56 -14.24
CA GLY A 45 12.75 10.15 -15.32
C GLY A 45 14.21 9.93 -14.92
N LYS A 46 14.59 10.16 -13.66
CA LYS A 46 16.02 10.20 -13.26
C LYS A 46 16.57 8.90 -12.65
N LYS A 47 15.72 7.97 -12.20
CA LYS A 47 16.18 6.70 -11.61
C LYS A 47 15.17 5.57 -11.85
N LYS A 48 15.24 4.89 -13.00
CA LYS A 48 14.49 3.65 -13.27
C LYS A 48 14.70 2.55 -12.21
N THR A 49 15.81 2.56 -11.50
CA THR A 49 16.16 1.60 -10.45
C THR A 49 15.39 1.78 -9.14
N ARG A 50 14.61 2.86 -9.01
CA ARG A 50 13.84 3.16 -7.79
C ARG A 50 12.52 2.41 -7.70
N VAL A 51 11.91 2.12 -8.85
CA VAL A 51 10.63 1.41 -8.91
C VAL A 51 10.88 -0.08 -8.74
N GLY A 52 10.35 -0.65 -7.69
CA GLY A 52 10.37 -2.08 -7.40
C GLY A 52 9.12 -2.78 -7.90
N GLU A 53 8.52 -3.59 -7.05
CA GLU A 53 7.34 -4.38 -7.39
C GLU A 53 6.10 -3.49 -7.60
N VAL A 54 5.32 -3.82 -8.63
CA VAL A 54 4.00 -3.24 -8.91
C VAL A 54 2.94 -4.31 -8.70
N ALA A 55 1.90 -4.02 -7.92
CA ALA A 55 0.79 -4.93 -7.70
C ALA A 55 -0.54 -4.25 -8.04
N ILE A 56 -1.38 -4.95 -8.77
CA ILE A 56 -2.74 -4.56 -9.12
C ILE A 56 -3.69 -5.44 -8.30
N THR A 57 -4.64 -4.83 -7.62
CA THR A 57 -5.56 -5.55 -6.73
C THR A 57 -7.01 -5.15 -7.02
N ASN A 58 -7.90 -6.16 -7.04
CA ASN A 58 -9.35 -6.01 -7.28
C ASN A 58 -9.68 -5.36 -8.64
N CYS A 59 -8.80 -5.51 -9.63
CA CYS A 59 -9.06 -5.21 -11.03
C CYS A 59 -9.13 -6.51 -11.82
N VAL A 60 -9.89 -6.51 -12.91
CA VAL A 60 -9.95 -7.63 -13.86
C VAL A 60 -8.64 -7.71 -14.64
N SER A 61 -8.10 -6.56 -15.03
CA SER A 61 -6.86 -6.48 -15.78
C SER A 61 -5.63 -6.62 -14.88
N THR A 62 -4.65 -7.37 -15.36
CA THR A 62 -3.30 -7.47 -14.77
C THR A 62 -2.30 -6.48 -15.38
N ASP A 63 -2.67 -5.82 -16.48
CA ASP A 63 -1.89 -4.74 -17.09
C ASP A 63 -2.22 -3.39 -16.45
N THR A 64 -1.21 -2.62 -16.15
CA THR A 64 -1.36 -1.34 -15.44
C THR A 64 -2.16 -0.31 -16.24
N THR A 65 -1.97 -0.26 -17.56
CA THR A 65 -2.67 0.71 -18.42
C THR A 65 -4.16 0.41 -18.47
N TRP A 66 -4.50 -0.86 -18.61
CA TRP A 66 -5.89 -1.31 -18.62
C TRP A 66 -6.54 -1.20 -17.25
N ALA A 67 -5.83 -1.53 -16.16
CA ALA A 67 -6.32 -1.33 -14.80
C ALA A 67 -6.63 0.15 -14.50
N VAL A 68 -5.79 1.07 -14.96
CA VAL A 68 -6.07 2.52 -14.85
C VAL A 68 -7.34 2.91 -15.60
N ARG A 69 -7.58 2.37 -16.80
CA ARG A 69 -8.81 2.62 -17.56
C ARG A 69 -10.03 2.04 -16.89
N GLU A 70 -9.94 0.81 -16.36
CA GLU A 70 -11.00 0.15 -15.59
C GLU A 70 -11.39 0.99 -14.36
N ILE A 71 -10.40 1.44 -13.59
CA ILE A 71 -10.62 2.30 -12.42
C ILE A 71 -11.24 3.64 -12.83
N ALA A 72 -10.79 4.24 -13.92
CA ALA A 72 -11.37 5.48 -14.43
C ALA A 72 -12.84 5.30 -14.83
N ALA A 73 -13.20 4.18 -15.46
CA ALA A 73 -14.58 3.85 -15.78
C ALA A 73 -15.44 3.68 -14.52
N THR A 74 -14.94 2.95 -13.51
CA THR A 74 -15.60 2.82 -12.19
C THR A 74 -15.84 4.19 -11.54
N GLN A 75 -14.83 5.06 -11.59
CA GLN A 75 -14.94 6.42 -11.06
C GLN A 75 -15.95 7.28 -11.83
N TRP A 76 -16.07 7.07 -13.13
CA TRP A 76 -17.02 7.79 -13.97
C TRP A 76 -18.49 7.44 -13.66
N LEU A 77 -18.75 6.18 -13.32
CA LEU A 77 -20.10 5.70 -12.93
C LEU A 77 -20.63 6.35 -11.64
N ASN A 78 -19.75 6.89 -10.81
CA ASN A 78 -20.20 7.67 -9.65
C ASN A 78 -20.45 9.14 -10.04
N THR A 79 -21.70 9.56 -10.12
CA THR A 79 -22.10 10.94 -10.46
C THR A 79 -22.30 11.83 -9.23
N ARG A 80 -22.38 11.26 -8.02
CA ARG A 80 -22.75 11.97 -6.80
C ARG A 80 -21.57 12.57 -6.04
N ALA A 81 -20.39 11.96 -6.13
CA ALA A 81 -19.24 12.39 -5.35
C ALA A 81 -18.67 13.73 -5.83
N LYS A 82 -18.67 14.72 -4.95
CA LYS A 82 -18.04 16.02 -5.15
C LYS A 82 -16.57 16.06 -4.68
N SER A 83 -16.16 15.11 -3.83
CA SER A 83 -14.80 15.01 -3.31
C SER A 83 -13.87 14.22 -4.24
N ALA A 84 -12.56 14.27 -3.98
CA ALA A 84 -11.57 13.48 -4.71
C ALA A 84 -11.93 11.99 -4.65
N ARG A 85 -11.88 11.32 -5.80
CA ARG A 85 -12.22 9.88 -5.95
C ARG A 85 -11.01 8.96 -5.81
N THR A 86 -9.85 9.52 -5.57
CA THR A 86 -8.58 8.81 -5.40
C THR A 86 -8.04 9.06 -4.00
N TYR A 87 -7.54 8.01 -3.36
CA TYR A 87 -6.82 8.08 -2.09
C TYR A 87 -5.38 7.62 -2.33
N HIS A 88 -4.42 8.37 -1.83
CA HIS A 88 -3.00 8.03 -1.91
C HIS A 88 -2.50 7.67 -0.52
N LEU A 89 -2.21 6.40 -0.30
CA LEU A 89 -1.59 5.89 0.92
C LEU A 89 -0.09 5.73 0.68
N ILE A 90 0.71 6.19 1.63
CA ILE A 90 2.17 5.98 1.63
C ILE A 90 2.52 5.28 2.94
N ILE A 91 3.13 4.10 2.82
CA ILE A 91 3.64 3.34 3.95
C ILE A 91 5.17 3.37 3.86
N SER A 92 5.82 4.03 4.80
CA SER A 92 7.27 4.13 4.87
C SER A 92 7.81 3.09 5.84
N LEU A 93 8.77 2.31 5.39
CA LEU A 93 9.52 1.36 6.21
C LEU A 93 10.91 1.95 6.46
N LYS A 94 11.33 2.01 7.73
CA LYS A 94 12.56 2.68 8.17
C LYS A 94 13.74 1.72 8.29
N ASP A 95 14.96 2.26 8.15
CA ASP A 95 16.23 1.69 8.58
C ASP A 95 16.64 0.34 7.94
N GLY A 96 16.96 0.34 6.65
CA GLY A 96 17.59 -0.80 5.99
C GLY A 96 16.76 -2.08 6.01
N ALA A 97 15.46 -1.97 6.31
CA ALA A 97 14.51 -3.06 6.19
C ALA A 97 14.30 -3.36 4.71
N ASN A 98 14.68 -4.54 4.29
CA ASN A 98 14.41 -5.05 2.96
C ASN A 98 13.49 -6.28 3.09
N PRO A 99 12.18 -6.06 3.34
CA PRO A 99 11.21 -7.14 3.44
C PRO A 99 11.03 -7.80 2.08
N ASP A 100 10.68 -9.09 2.10
CA ASP A 100 10.31 -9.80 0.89
C ASP A 100 8.97 -9.27 0.32
N ALA A 101 8.73 -9.52 -0.95
CA ALA A 101 7.53 -9.09 -1.66
C ALA A 101 6.23 -9.56 -0.98
N GLN A 102 6.24 -10.76 -0.41
CA GLN A 102 5.07 -11.30 0.29
C GLN A 102 4.74 -10.50 1.56
N THR A 103 5.75 -10.10 2.31
CA THR A 103 5.60 -9.26 3.50
C THR A 103 5.09 -7.87 3.13
N LEU A 104 5.63 -7.25 2.06
CA LEU A 104 5.16 -5.95 1.58
C LEU A 104 3.69 -5.99 1.19
N ARG A 105 3.26 -7.03 0.47
CA ARG A 105 1.86 -7.24 0.10
C ARG A 105 0.95 -7.47 1.31
N MET A 106 1.41 -8.21 2.32
CA MET A 106 0.67 -8.42 3.56
C MET A 106 0.45 -7.12 4.32
N ILE A 107 1.47 -6.29 4.41
CA ILE A 107 1.41 -4.97 5.05
C ILE A 107 0.39 -4.09 4.29
N GLU A 108 0.53 -3.98 2.97
CA GLU A 108 -0.35 -3.20 2.12
C GLU A 108 -1.83 -3.63 2.28
N LYS A 109 -2.11 -4.93 2.16
CA LYS A 109 -3.46 -5.50 2.33
C LYS A 109 -4.04 -5.17 3.70
N ARG A 110 -3.24 -5.25 4.76
CA ARG A 110 -3.70 -4.95 6.12
C ARG A 110 -4.10 -3.49 6.26
N PHE A 111 -3.27 -2.55 5.81
CA PHE A 111 -3.61 -1.12 5.86
C PHE A 111 -4.86 -0.80 5.04
N CYS A 112 -4.99 -1.34 3.83
CA CYS A 112 -6.16 -1.14 2.99
C CYS A 112 -7.43 -1.71 3.64
N LYS A 113 -7.34 -2.88 4.28
CA LYS A 113 -8.48 -3.48 5.00
C LYS A 113 -8.93 -2.62 6.18
N GLU A 114 -8.01 -2.16 7.01
CA GLU A 114 -8.34 -1.33 8.17
C GLU A 114 -8.95 0.03 7.78
N LEU A 115 -8.53 0.57 6.64
CA LEU A 115 -9.12 1.78 6.06
C LEU A 115 -10.49 1.55 5.39
N GLY A 116 -10.99 0.31 5.33
CA GLY A 116 -12.25 -0.03 4.65
C GLY A 116 -12.13 -0.17 3.14
N TYR A 117 -10.91 -0.29 2.60
CA TYR A 117 -10.63 -0.44 1.17
C TYR A 117 -10.29 -1.87 0.75
N ALA A 118 -10.70 -2.88 1.51
CA ALA A 118 -10.37 -4.29 1.21
C ALA A 118 -10.79 -4.70 -0.21
N GLU A 119 -11.99 -4.29 -0.64
CA GLU A 119 -12.60 -4.64 -1.93
C GLU A 119 -12.39 -3.58 -3.01
N HIS A 120 -11.79 -2.45 -2.69
CA HIS A 120 -11.56 -1.38 -3.62
C HIS A 120 -10.42 -1.68 -4.59
N GLN A 121 -10.59 -1.25 -5.84
CA GLN A 121 -9.56 -1.33 -6.87
C GLN A 121 -8.37 -0.46 -6.49
N ARG A 122 -7.16 -0.97 -6.64
CA ARG A 122 -5.95 -0.23 -6.30
C ARG A 122 -4.71 -0.72 -7.03
N ILE A 123 -3.75 0.17 -7.16
CA ILE A 123 -2.42 -0.11 -7.72
C ILE A 123 -1.40 0.30 -6.67
N SER A 124 -0.55 -0.63 -6.26
CA SER A 124 0.55 -0.41 -5.33
C SER A 124 1.89 -0.48 -6.05
N VAL A 125 2.79 0.41 -5.70
CA VAL A 125 4.14 0.49 -6.24
C VAL A 125 5.12 0.58 -5.08
N VAL A 126 6.10 -0.31 -5.06
CA VAL A 126 7.18 -0.26 -4.09
C VAL A 126 8.29 0.62 -4.63
N HIS A 127 8.72 1.60 -3.84
CA HIS A 127 9.89 2.42 -4.14
C HIS A 127 11.02 2.09 -3.19
N HIS A 128 12.20 1.87 -3.75
CA HIS A 128 13.45 1.72 -3.02
C HIS A 128 14.20 3.06 -3.09
N ASP A 129 13.97 3.93 -2.10
CA ASP A 129 14.81 5.11 -1.91
C ASP A 129 16.08 4.72 -1.16
N THR A 130 17.12 5.56 -1.23
CA THR A 130 18.49 5.27 -0.79
C THR A 130 18.58 4.51 0.54
N ASP A 131 17.74 4.84 1.52
CA ASP A 131 17.78 4.25 2.86
C ASP A 131 16.44 3.65 3.31
N ASN A 132 15.34 3.89 2.56
CA ASN A 132 14.01 3.51 2.99
C ASN A 132 13.21 2.84 1.86
N VAL A 133 12.40 1.86 2.23
CA VAL A 133 11.41 1.26 1.34
C VAL A 133 10.06 1.95 1.58
N HIS A 134 9.44 2.43 0.50
CA HIS A 134 8.12 3.03 0.53
C HIS A 134 7.14 2.22 -0.29
N ILE A 135 5.96 1.94 0.26
CA ILE A 135 4.85 1.37 -0.49
C ILE A 135 3.89 2.52 -0.79
N HIS A 136 3.76 2.88 -2.05
CA HIS A 136 2.77 3.83 -2.52
C HIS A 136 1.54 3.08 -3.02
N VAL A 137 0.36 3.41 -2.51
CA VAL A 137 -0.88 2.77 -2.92
C VAL A 137 -1.84 3.83 -3.46
N ALA A 138 -2.14 3.75 -4.75
CA ALA A 138 -3.20 4.51 -5.38
C ALA A 138 -4.51 3.72 -5.25
N ILE A 139 -5.48 4.22 -4.47
CA ILE A 139 -6.73 3.54 -4.16
C ILE A 139 -7.89 4.26 -4.82
N ASN A 140 -8.76 3.51 -5.50
CA ASN A 140 -10.04 4.02 -5.96
C ASN A 140 -11.02 4.11 -4.78
N LYS A 141 -11.47 5.33 -4.45
CA LYS A 141 -12.45 5.54 -3.37
C LYS A 141 -13.87 5.13 -3.77
N ILE A 142 -14.11 4.90 -5.06
CA ILE A 142 -15.39 4.41 -5.55
C ILE A 142 -15.38 2.89 -5.48
N HIS A 143 -16.34 2.31 -4.79
CA HIS A 143 -16.48 0.87 -4.67
C HIS A 143 -16.83 0.25 -6.04
N PRO A 144 -16.18 -0.83 -6.48
CA PRO A 144 -16.32 -1.34 -7.84
C PRO A 144 -17.70 -1.91 -8.17
N THR A 145 -18.47 -2.34 -7.18
CA THR A 145 -19.81 -2.93 -7.39
C THR A 145 -20.96 -1.99 -7.03
N THR A 146 -20.83 -1.25 -5.93
CA THR A 146 -21.91 -0.34 -5.48
C THR A 146 -21.79 1.07 -6.04
N PHE A 147 -20.65 1.41 -6.64
CA PHE A 147 -20.31 2.74 -7.17
C PHE A 147 -20.48 3.88 -6.17
N THR A 148 -20.50 3.56 -4.88
CA THR A 148 -20.53 4.54 -3.80
C THR A 148 -19.12 4.96 -3.42
N ILE A 149 -18.98 6.22 -2.96
CA ILE A 149 -17.70 6.71 -2.45
C ILE A 149 -17.51 6.31 -0.99
N HIS A 150 -16.33 5.75 -0.68
CA HIS A 150 -15.91 5.53 0.70
C HIS A 150 -14.89 6.57 1.12
N ASN A 151 -15.11 7.16 2.32
CA ASN A 151 -14.18 8.08 2.96
C ASN A 151 -13.92 7.55 4.37
N PRO A 152 -12.70 7.07 4.69
CA PRO A 152 -12.40 6.62 6.03
C PRO A 152 -12.48 7.79 7.00
N GLY A 153 -13.31 7.66 8.04
CA GLY A 153 -13.35 8.61 9.12
C GLY A 153 -12.11 8.43 10.01
N CYS A 154 -11.46 9.54 10.41
CA CYS A 154 -10.31 9.49 11.33
C CYS A 154 -9.18 8.54 10.86
N ASP A 155 -8.89 8.55 9.57
CA ASP A 155 -7.88 7.71 8.92
C ASP A 155 -6.53 7.69 9.66
N TYR A 156 -6.07 8.82 10.19
CA TYR A 156 -4.87 8.91 11.01
C TYR A 156 -4.92 7.97 12.24
N LYS A 157 -6.04 7.91 12.95
CA LYS A 157 -6.19 7.00 14.11
C LYS A 157 -6.15 5.54 13.68
N ILE A 158 -6.83 5.21 12.57
CA ILE A 158 -6.85 3.87 12.00
C ILE A 158 -5.43 3.43 11.63
N LEU A 159 -4.68 4.29 10.94
CA LEU A 159 -3.32 4.01 10.51
C LEU A 159 -2.36 3.82 11.69
N LYS A 160 -2.49 4.64 12.74
CA LYS A 160 -1.71 4.50 13.97
C LYS A 160 -1.98 3.17 14.67
N ILE A 161 -3.25 2.77 14.80
CA ILE A 161 -3.66 1.50 15.39
C ILE A 161 -3.15 0.34 14.53
N CYS A 162 -3.31 0.41 13.21
CA CYS A 162 -2.84 -0.61 12.28
C CYS A 162 -1.32 -0.82 12.40
N SER A 163 -0.56 0.26 12.45
CA SER A 163 0.90 0.21 12.64
C SER A 163 1.28 -0.47 13.95
N SER A 164 0.57 -0.17 15.05
CA SER A 164 0.85 -0.79 16.36
C SER A 164 0.52 -2.29 16.36
N ILE A 165 -0.61 -2.69 15.78
CA ILE A 165 -1.03 -4.10 15.69
C ILE A 165 -0.05 -4.91 14.83
N LEU A 166 0.36 -4.38 13.69
CA LEU A 166 1.36 -5.04 12.84
C LEU A 166 2.66 -5.24 13.59
N ARG A 167 3.10 -4.25 14.34
CA ARG A 167 4.28 -4.33 15.20
C ARG A 167 4.18 -5.49 16.20
N THR A 168 3.08 -5.58 16.92
CA THR A 168 2.82 -6.62 17.93
C THR A 168 2.67 -8.01 17.30
N HIS A 169 1.92 -8.13 16.22
CA HIS A 169 1.62 -9.42 15.59
C HIS A 169 2.86 -10.10 15.00
N LEU A 170 3.70 -9.32 14.35
CA LEU A 170 4.96 -9.80 13.86
C LEU A 170 5.90 -10.18 15.04
N GLN A 171 5.91 -9.46 16.14
CA GLN A 171 6.70 -9.77 17.34
C GLN A 171 6.31 -11.12 17.95
N MET A 172 5.01 -11.41 18.03
CA MET A 172 4.50 -12.69 18.51
C MET A 172 4.91 -13.87 17.61
N CYS A 173 4.89 -13.69 16.28
CA CYS A 173 5.35 -14.72 15.34
C CYS A 173 6.84 -15.04 15.48
N VAL A 174 7.66 -14.07 15.89
CA VAL A 174 9.10 -14.27 16.13
C VAL A 174 9.34 -14.97 17.46
N SER A 175 8.59 -14.65 18.51
CA SER A 175 8.76 -15.26 19.84
C SER A 175 8.28 -16.72 19.90
N SER A 176 7.22 -17.07 19.16
CA SER A 176 6.69 -18.44 19.11
C SER A 176 7.59 -19.44 18.38
N ARG A 177 8.59 -18.97 17.62
CA ARG A 177 9.58 -19.80 16.92
C ARG A 177 10.88 -20.03 17.70
N LYS A 178 10.98 -19.52 18.93
CA LYS A 178 12.15 -19.70 19.80
C LYS A 178 12.02 -20.84 20.82
N ARG A 179 10.98 -21.68 20.69
CA ARG A 179 10.83 -22.90 21.50
C ARG A 179 11.14 -24.14 20.67
#